data_023e8cdbf86ffeda554ff2dc035761be
#
_entry.id   023e8cdbf86ffeda554ff2dc035761be
#
_cell.length_a   1.000
_cell.length_b   1.000
_cell.length_c   1.000
_cell.angle_alpha   90.00
_cell.angle_beta   90.00
_cell.angle_gamma   90.00
#
_symmetry.space_group_name_H-M   'P 1'
#
loop_
_entity.id
_entity.type
_entity.pdbx_description
1 polymer ?
#
loop_
_entity_poly.entity_id
_entity_poly.type
_entity_poly.pdbx_seq_one_letter_code
_entity_poly.pdbx_strand_id
1 'polypeptide(L)'
;MTDILDVDFCRSQFPLLAQAEADAYFESAGGSYVPQQVIDAMSHFMSDSQTQPEWPFAAAKRGKARIEKAQKGIAALFNISPDELVIGPSTTLNAYVLSHALRPGMADGDAIVVTNQDHEANGGCWRRLADTEIEVREWRIDPTTGDLDPADLTPLLADGKVRLVAFPHVSNIVGSVNDVAAITRIAHQAGAMVVVDGVAAVAHTLPDLAALDVDFYMFSFYKLYGPHLAMLYGKKARIDAVANQNHFFHDGNGAAMLNPGGTNYESAGA
;
A
#
# COMPACT_ATOMS: atom_id res chain seq x y z
N MET A 1 -14.68 -30.95 -7.81
CA MET A 1 -15.87 -30.28 -7.24
C MET A 1 -15.45 -28.86 -7.01
N THR A 2 -16.05 -27.90 -7.70
CA THR A 2 -15.86 -26.49 -7.36
C THR A 2 -16.54 -26.29 -6.01
N ASP A 3 -15.76 -25.98 -4.98
CA ASP A 3 -16.32 -25.60 -3.69
C ASP A 3 -17.24 -24.39 -3.92
N ILE A 4 -18.54 -24.60 -3.78
CA ILE A 4 -19.50 -23.51 -3.87
C ILE A 4 -19.36 -22.70 -2.59
N LEU A 5 -19.12 -21.39 -2.73
CA LEU A 5 -19.04 -20.48 -1.60
C LEU A 5 -20.31 -20.59 -0.73
N ASP A 6 -20.13 -20.88 0.56
CA ASP A 6 -21.23 -20.82 1.53
C ASP A 6 -21.57 -19.35 1.82
N VAL A 7 -22.51 -18.83 1.05
CA VAL A 7 -22.94 -17.42 1.12
C VAL A 7 -23.55 -17.09 2.48
N ASP A 8 -24.30 -18.01 3.07
CA ASP A 8 -24.95 -17.77 4.37
C ASP A 8 -23.92 -17.69 5.49
N PHE A 9 -22.93 -18.58 5.48
CA PHE A 9 -21.79 -18.50 6.39
C PHE A 9 -21.04 -17.18 6.20
N CYS A 10 -20.68 -16.81 4.98
CA CYS A 10 -19.98 -15.56 4.70
C CYS A 10 -20.76 -14.35 5.20
N ARG A 11 -22.05 -14.27 4.90
CA ARG A 11 -22.92 -13.17 5.35
C ARG A 11 -23.00 -13.09 6.87
N SER A 12 -23.07 -14.22 7.56
CA SER A 12 -23.14 -14.28 9.02
C SER A 12 -21.90 -13.71 9.73
N GLN A 13 -20.76 -13.58 9.03
CA GLN A 13 -19.54 -13.02 9.59
C GLN A 13 -19.57 -11.48 9.68
N PHE A 14 -20.50 -10.81 8.99
CA PHE A 14 -20.58 -9.35 8.91
C PHE A 14 -21.81 -8.85 9.68
N PRO A 15 -21.63 -8.24 10.87
CA PRO A 15 -22.76 -7.79 11.71
C PRO A 15 -23.71 -6.81 11.01
N LEU A 16 -23.18 -5.97 10.12
CA LEU A 16 -24.00 -5.00 9.39
C LEU A 16 -25.00 -5.70 8.45
N LEU A 17 -24.66 -6.85 7.87
CA LEU A 17 -25.55 -7.63 7.01
C LEU A 17 -26.65 -8.40 7.79
N ALA A 18 -26.51 -8.52 9.10
CA ALA A 18 -27.54 -9.14 9.97
C ALA A 18 -28.65 -8.16 10.39
N GLN A 19 -28.51 -6.87 10.10
CA GLN A 19 -29.52 -5.86 10.41
C GLN A 19 -30.71 -5.98 9.45
N ALA A 20 -31.93 -5.86 9.97
CA ALA A 20 -33.17 -6.04 9.20
C ALA A 20 -33.33 -5.03 8.04
N GLU A 21 -32.66 -3.89 8.11
CA GLU A 21 -32.68 -2.80 7.14
C GLU A 21 -31.41 -2.75 6.29
N ALA A 22 -30.64 -3.85 6.23
CA ALA A 22 -29.40 -3.88 5.46
C ALA A 22 -29.69 -3.69 3.97
N ASP A 23 -29.18 -2.60 3.42
CA ASP A 23 -29.26 -2.29 2.00
C ASP A 23 -28.45 -3.30 1.17
N ALA A 24 -28.80 -3.42 -0.12
CA ALA A 24 -27.92 -4.07 -1.08
C ALA A 24 -26.71 -3.18 -1.35
N TYR A 25 -25.58 -3.53 -0.76
CA TYR A 25 -24.34 -2.73 -0.83
C TYR A 25 -23.54 -3.05 -2.09
N PHE A 26 -23.38 -2.06 -2.96
CA PHE A 26 -22.63 -2.16 -4.22
C PHE A 26 -21.47 -1.13 -4.31
N GLU A 27 -21.13 -0.45 -3.21
CA GLU A 27 -20.09 0.59 -3.16
C GLU A 27 -18.77 0.03 -2.58
N SER A 28 -18.33 -1.16 -3.01
CA SER A 28 -17.07 -1.77 -2.57
C SER A 28 -15.82 -0.98 -2.96
N ALA A 29 -15.94 -0.09 -3.98
CA ALA A 29 -14.86 0.81 -4.36
C ALA A 29 -14.49 1.80 -3.26
N GLY A 30 -15.44 2.20 -2.42
CA GLY A 30 -15.23 3.06 -1.25
C GLY A 30 -14.74 2.33 -0.02
N GLY A 31 -15.00 1.02 0.07
CA GLY A 31 -14.59 0.18 1.20
C GLY A 31 -15.42 -1.08 1.32
N SER A 32 -15.04 -1.98 2.20
CA SER A 32 -15.77 -3.21 2.52
C SER A 32 -16.37 -3.14 3.93
N TYR A 33 -17.39 -3.94 4.19
CA TYR A 33 -17.85 -4.15 5.55
C TYR A 33 -16.79 -4.87 6.38
N VAL A 34 -16.81 -4.64 7.70
CA VAL A 34 -15.85 -5.22 8.64
C VAL A 34 -16.47 -6.47 9.27
N PRO A 35 -15.78 -7.62 9.26
CA PRO A 35 -16.29 -8.84 9.89
C PRO A 35 -16.15 -8.78 11.42
N GLN A 36 -16.95 -9.60 12.11
CA GLN A 36 -16.99 -9.63 13.58
C GLN A 36 -15.62 -9.90 14.20
N GLN A 37 -14.80 -10.75 13.56
CA GLN A 37 -13.45 -11.09 14.05
C GLN A 37 -12.54 -9.87 14.18
N VAL A 38 -12.61 -8.91 13.24
CA VAL A 38 -11.82 -7.67 13.28
C VAL A 38 -12.34 -6.76 14.40
N ILE A 39 -13.67 -6.63 14.54
CA ILE A 39 -14.31 -5.84 15.62
C ILE A 39 -13.88 -6.38 16.98
N ASP A 40 -13.93 -7.70 17.17
CA ASP A 40 -13.55 -8.37 18.42
C ASP A 40 -12.07 -8.19 18.72
N ALA A 41 -11.20 -8.31 17.71
CA ALA A 41 -9.76 -8.13 17.88
C ALA A 41 -9.41 -6.69 18.33
N MET A 42 -10.03 -5.67 17.72
CA MET A 42 -9.88 -4.28 18.13
C MET A 42 -10.38 -4.06 19.56
N SER A 43 -11.58 -4.56 19.89
CA SER A 43 -12.18 -4.45 21.22
C SER A 43 -11.30 -5.11 22.29
N HIS A 44 -10.76 -6.29 22.01
CA HIS A 44 -9.84 -6.99 22.91
C HIS A 44 -8.52 -6.22 23.09
N PHE A 45 -7.98 -5.64 22.01
CA PHE A 45 -6.77 -4.83 22.13
C PHE A 45 -7.00 -3.63 23.05
N MET A 46 -8.09 -2.90 22.85
CA MET A 46 -8.44 -1.73 23.65
C MET A 46 -8.70 -2.07 25.13
N SER A 47 -9.25 -3.25 25.42
CA SER A 47 -9.61 -3.63 26.79
C SER A 47 -8.44 -4.14 27.63
N ASP A 48 -7.39 -4.73 27.02
CA ASP A 48 -6.32 -5.40 27.78
C ASP A 48 -4.89 -5.02 27.37
N SER A 49 -4.70 -4.24 26.30
CA SER A 49 -3.38 -3.97 25.72
C SER A 49 -3.15 -2.51 25.31
N GLN A 50 -4.12 -1.61 25.56
CA GLN A 50 -4.07 -0.20 25.13
C GLN A 50 -3.00 0.60 25.87
N THR A 51 -1.74 0.37 25.48
CA THR A 51 -0.54 1.05 26.01
C THR A 51 0.53 1.12 24.94
N GLN A 52 1.59 1.88 25.19
CA GLN A 52 2.78 1.90 24.33
C GLN A 52 3.43 0.49 24.29
N PRO A 53 3.58 -0.17 23.12
CA PRO A 53 4.01 -1.57 23.02
C PRO A 53 5.44 -1.84 23.48
N GLU A 54 6.31 -0.83 23.51
CA GLU A 54 7.74 -0.99 23.80
C GLU A 54 8.06 -1.02 25.32
N TRP A 55 7.08 -0.83 26.19
CA TRP A 55 7.31 -0.80 27.63
C TRP A 55 7.35 -2.20 28.29
N PRO A 56 8.05 -2.38 29.41
CA PRO A 56 8.32 -3.71 29.97
C PRO A 56 7.16 -4.34 30.76
N PHE A 57 6.00 -3.69 30.90
CA PHE A 57 4.87 -4.22 31.66
C PHE A 57 3.93 -5.10 30.84
N ALA A 58 3.08 -5.89 31.51
CA ALA A 58 2.34 -6.98 30.89
C ALA A 58 1.41 -6.56 29.75
N ALA A 59 0.67 -5.44 29.89
CA ALA A 59 -0.23 -4.96 28.85
C ALA A 59 0.54 -4.56 27.58
N ALA A 60 1.68 -3.85 27.70
CA ALA A 60 2.53 -3.48 26.58
C ALA A 60 3.08 -4.69 25.84
N LYS A 61 3.55 -5.71 26.57
CA LYS A 61 4.03 -6.97 25.97
C LYS A 61 2.94 -7.71 25.19
N ARG A 62 1.70 -7.73 25.71
CA ARG A 62 0.56 -8.32 24.98
C ARG A 62 0.26 -7.56 23.69
N GLY A 63 0.20 -6.21 23.76
CA GLY A 63 -0.02 -5.35 22.58
C GLY A 63 1.06 -5.55 21.53
N LYS A 64 2.34 -5.54 21.92
CA LYS A 64 3.47 -5.80 21.03
C LYS A 64 3.35 -7.17 20.35
N ALA A 65 3.07 -8.22 21.11
CA ALA A 65 2.93 -9.57 20.55
C ALA A 65 1.80 -9.69 19.53
N ARG A 66 0.68 -8.98 19.71
CA ARG A 66 -0.43 -8.93 18.75
C ARG A 66 -0.01 -8.23 17.45
N ILE A 67 0.60 -7.05 17.56
CA ILE A 67 1.09 -6.29 16.40
C ILE A 67 2.13 -7.09 15.62
N GLU A 68 3.11 -7.69 16.30
CA GLU A 68 4.13 -8.53 15.65
C GLU A 68 3.51 -9.76 14.96
N LYS A 69 2.49 -10.37 15.57
CA LYS A 69 1.77 -11.50 14.96
C LYS A 69 1.06 -11.06 13.68
N ALA A 70 0.37 -9.90 13.71
CA ALA A 70 -0.31 -9.35 12.55
C ALA A 70 0.69 -9.01 11.43
N GLN A 71 1.78 -8.33 11.75
CA GLN A 71 2.84 -8.00 10.79
C GLN A 71 3.44 -9.25 10.13
N LYS A 72 3.75 -10.29 10.91
CA LYS A 72 4.25 -11.57 10.39
C LYS A 72 3.23 -12.28 9.51
N GLY A 73 1.95 -12.24 9.89
CA GLY A 73 0.86 -12.81 9.10
C GLY A 73 0.70 -12.11 7.74
N ILE A 74 0.67 -10.77 7.74
CA ILE A 74 0.61 -9.97 6.52
C ILE A 74 1.83 -10.24 5.63
N ALA A 75 3.04 -10.20 6.19
CA ALA A 75 4.26 -10.43 5.45
C ALA A 75 4.27 -11.81 4.78
N ALA A 76 3.81 -12.84 5.46
CA ALA A 76 3.71 -14.20 4.92
C ALA A 76 2.70 -14.30 3.75
N LEU A 77 1.57 -13.58 3.82
CA LEU A 77 0.57 -13.56 2.73
C LEU A 77 1.12 -12.96 1.42
N PHE A 78 2.03 -12.00 1.52
CA PHE A 78 2.60 -11.30 0.37
C PHE A 78 4.02 -11.75 -0.01
N ASN A 79 4.51 -12.83 0.62
CA ASN A 79 5.86 -13.38 0.42
C ASN A 79 6.98 -12.34 0.60
N ILE A 80 6.90 -11.57 1.71
CA ILE A 80 7.86 -10.51 2.07
C ILE A 80 8.38 -10.70 3.50
N SER A 81 9.45 -9.96 3.87
CA SER A 81 9.91 -9.88 5.26
C SER A 81 9.07 -8.88 6.08
N PRO A 82 8.80 -9.12 7.36
CA PRO A 82 8.21 -8.11 8.25
C PRO A 82 8.98 -6.79 8.29
N ASP A 83 10.29 -6.78 8.03
CA ASP A 83 11.14 -5.57 7.98
C ASP A 83 10.88 -4.70 6.73
N GLU A 84 10.14 -5.24 5.76
CA GLU A 84 9.75 -4.57 4.52
C GLU A 84 8.33 -4.02 4.60
N LEU A 85 7.68 -4.14 5.76
CA LEU A 85 6.28 -3.75 5.98
C LEU A 85 6.17 -2.49 6.83
N VAL A 86 5.48 -1.49 6.32
CA VAL A 86 5.03 -0.30 7.05
C VAL A 86 3.50 -0.33 7.12
N ILE A 87 2.93 -0.17 8.32
CA ILE A 87 1.49 -0.02 8.51
C ILE A 87 1.21 1.45 8.85
N GLY A 88 0.64 2.16 7.90
CA GLY A 88 0.28 3.57 8.04
C GLY A 88 -1.23 3.82 8.03
N PRO A 89 -1.67 5.06 8.22
CA PRO A 89 -3.09 5.38 8.42
C PRO A 89 -3.93 5.31 7.13
N SER A 90 -3.32 5.45 5.96
CA SER A 90 -3.98 5.31 4.65
C SER A 90 -2.96 5.17 3.53
N THR A 91 -3.35 4.60 2.39
CA THR A 91 -2.52 4.56 1.18
C THR A 91 -2.11 5.97 0.74
N THR A 92 -3.02 6.93 0.79
CA THR A 92 -2.72 8.33 0.46
C THR A 92 -1.60 8.90 1.32
N LEU A 93 -1.68 8.76 2.65
CA LEU A 93 -0.64 9.25 3.56
C LEU A 93 0.66 8.49 3.40
N ASN A 94 0.63 7.18 3.19
CA ASN A 94 1.81 6.39 2.90
C ASN A 94 2.52 6.88 1.63
N ALA A 95 1.77 7.19 0.56
CA ALA A 95 2.30 7.72 -0.69
C ALA A 95 2.94 9.11 -0.50
N TYR A 96 2.30 10.02 0.26
CA TYR A 96 2.87 11.32 0.59
C TYR A 96 4.16 11.19 1.42
N VAL A 97 4.14 10.37 2.47
CA VAL A 97 5.34 10.11 3.29
C VAL A 97 6.46 9.55 2.42
N LEU A 98 6.15 8.57 1.55
CA LEU A 98 7.13 7.97 0.65
C LEU A 98 7.69 8.99 -0.35
N SER A 99 6.86 9.85 -0.93
CA SER A 99 7.31 10.87 -1.88
C SER A 99 8.29 11.86 -1.23
N HIS A 100 8.00 12.29 -0.01
CA HIS A 100 8.91 13.14 0.77
C HIS A 100 10.19 12.41 1.18
N ALA A 101 10.10 11.13 1.49
CA ALA A 101 11.25 10.31 1.86
C ALA A 101 12.20 10.04 0.69
N LEU A 102 11.67 9.92 -0.53
CA LEU A 102 12.45 9.66 -1.75
C LEU A 102 13.03 10.93 -2.39
N ARG A 103 12.36 12.10 -2.25
CA ARG A 103 12.78 13.35 -2.89
C ARG A 103 14.25 13.73 -2.64
N PRO A 104 14.80 13.63 -1.40
CA PRO A 104 16.19 13.97 -1.15
C PRO A 104 17.22 13.12 -1.90
N GLY A 105 16.84 11.94 -2.36
CA GLY A 105 17.67 11.05 -3.19
C GLY A 105 17.64 11.36 -4.68
N MET A 106 16.87 12.36 -5.12
CA MET A 106 16.75 12.80 -6.51
C MET A 106 17.45 14.15 -6.71
N ALA A 107 18.14 14.29 -7.85
CA ALA A 107 18.76 15.56 -8.25
C ALA A 107 17.73 16.48 -8.94
N ASP A 108 17.98 17.78 -8.94
CA ASP A 108 17.20 18.73 -9.70
C ASP A 108 17.31 18.41 -11.21
N GLY A 109 16.17 18.39 -11.88
CA GLY A 109 16.05 17.97 -13.29
C GLY A 109 15.97 16.46 -13.52
N ASP A 110 16.00 15.64 -12.47
CA ASP A 110 15.53 14.25 -12.56
C ASP A 110 14.04 14.21 -12.88
N ALA A 111 13.57 13.09 -13.44
CA ALA A 111 12.19 12.92 -13.83
C ALA A 111 11.51 11.76 -13.08
N ILE A 112 10.19 11.84 -13.00
CA ILE A 112 9.31 10.74 -12.58
C ILE A 112 8.23 10.54 -13.62
N VAL A 113 7.75 9.30 -13.75
CA VAL A 113 6.61 8.96 -14.61
C VAL A 113 5.43 8.63 -13.73
N VAL A 114 4.29 9.25 -14.02
CA VAL A 114 2.98 8.94 -13.43
C VAL A 114 1.99 8.61 -14.54
N THR A 115 0.82 8.04 -14.19
CA THR A 115 -0.21 7.73 -15.20
C THR A 115 -1.46 8.59 -15.01
N ASN A 116 -2.30 8.67 -16.04
CA ASN A 116 -3.66 9.17 -15.94
C ASN A 116 -4.70 8.05 -15.70
N GLN A 117 -4.23 6.80 -15.49
CA GLN A 117 -5.05 5.65 -15.11
C GLN A 117 -5.19 5.50 -13.58
N ASP A 118 -4.32 6.19 -12.84
CA ASP A 118 -4.14 5.99 -11.40
C ASP A 118 -5.15 6.77 -10.56
N HIS A 119 -5.36 6.30 -9.33
CA HIS A 119 -6.06 7.05 -8.30
C HIS A 119 -5.19 8.24 -7.84
N GLU A 120 -5.84 9.37 -7.48
CA GLU A 120 -5.15 10.59 -7.02
C GLU A 120 -4.20 10.32 -5.83
N ALA A 121 -4.47 9.31 -5.00
CA ALA A 121 -3.59 8.90 -3.90
C ALA A 121 -2.16 8.55 -4.37
N ASN A 122 -2.05 7.87 -5.53
CA ASN A 122 -0.75 7.52 -6.13
C ASN A 122 -0.32 8.46 -7.26
N GLY A 123 -1.20 9.33 -7.76
CA GLY A 123 -0.85 10.34 -8.77
C GLY A 123 -0.42 11.67 -8.16
N GLY A 124 -1.21 12.19 -7.22
CA GLY A 124 -1.10 13.55 -6.72
C GLY A 124 0.16 13.82 -5.91
N CYS A 125 0.58 12.89 -5.05
CA CYS A 125 1.80 13.07 -4.25
C CYS A 125 3.06 13.21 -5.13
N TRP A 126 3.15 12.44 -6.20
CA TRP A 126 4.26 12.50 -7.15
C TRP A 126 4.21 13.76 -8.01
N ARG A 127 3.02 14.15 -8.51
CA ARG A 127 2.83 15.37 -9.32
C ARG A 127 3.27 16.63 -8.55
N ARG A 128 3.10 16.67 -7.21
CA ARG A 128 3.57 17.79 -6.37
C ARG A 128 5.09 17.93 -6.31
N LEU A 129 5.85 16.90 -6.67
CA LEU A 129 7.32 17.01 -6.76
C LEU A 129 7.78 17.96 -7.88
N ALA A 130 6.89 18.31 -8.83
CA ALA A 130 7.16 19.36 -9.82
C ALA A 130 7.52 20.72 -9.17
N ASP A 131 6.96 21.02 -7.99
CA ASP A 131 7.29 22.21 -7.22
C ASP A 131 8.70 22.19 -6.61
N THR A 132 9.43 21.09 -6.78
CA THR A 132 10.78 20.85 -6.24
C THR A 132 11.79 20.50 -7.33
N GLU A 133 11.67 21.08 -8.52
CA GLU A 133 12.56 20.91 -9.67
C GLU A 133 12.64 19.46 -10.22
N ILE A 134 11.60 18.65 -9.97
CA ILE A 134 11.46 17.31 -10.57
C ILE A 134 10.55 17.40 -11.80
N GLU A 135 10.99 16.87 -12.93
CA GLU A 135 10.17 16.75 -14.13
C GLU A 135 9.10 15.66 -13.94
N VAL A 136 7.83 15.98 -14.19
CA VAL A 136 6.74 14.99 -14.13
C VAL A 136 6.30 14.66 -15.55
N ARG A 137 6.47 13.41 -15.95
CA ARG A 137 6.04 12.86 -17.23
C ARG A 137 4.77 12.05 -17.05
N GLU A 138 3.84 12.14 -17.99
CA GLU A 138 2.60 11.39 -17.95
C GLU A 138 2.61 10.25 -18.98
N TRP A 139 2.54 9.01 -18.50
CA TRP A 139 2.26 7.83 -19.29
C TRP A 139 0.74 7.67 -19.41
N ARG A 140 0.23 7.85 -20.62
CA ARG A 140 -1.21 7.98 -20.85
C ARG A 140 -1.82 6.68 -21.32
N ILE A 141 -3.06 6.44 -20.89
CA ILE A 141 -3.89 5.34 -21.42
C ILE A 141 -4.21 5.54 -22.90
N ASP A 142 -4.44 4.44 -23.60
CA ASP A 142 -5.17 4.47 -24.88
C ASP A 142 -6.63 4.88 -24.57
N PRO A 143 -7.13 5.98 -25.16
CA PRO A 143 -8.48 6.46 -24.87
C PRO A 143 -9.60 5.53 -25.36
N THR A 144 -9.28 4.54 -26.20
CA THR A 144 -10.23 3.58 -26.75
C THR A 144 -10.39 2.38 -25.82
N THR A 145 -9.27 1.89 -25.24
CA THR A 145 -9.27 0.67 -24.40
C THR A 145 -9.19 0.98 -22.92
N GLY A 146 -8.63 2.12 -22.53
CA GLY A 146 -8.34 2.48 -21.14
C GLY A 146 -7.05 1.84 -20.61
N ASP A 147 -6.31 1.11 -21.43
CA ASP A 147 -5.10 0.39 -21.05
C ASP A 147 -3.85 1.28 -21.14
N LEU A 148 -2.83 0.91 -20.36
CA LEU A 148 -1.47 1.44 -20.48
C LEU A 148 -0.66 0.50 -21.37
N ASP A 149 -0.18 0.99 -22.52
CA ASP A 149 0.74 0.21 -23.34
C ASP A 149 2.18 0.36 -22.83
N PRO A 150 2.85 -0.74 -22.41
CA PRO A 150 4.26 -0.69 -22.00
C PRO A 150 5.21 -0.17 -23.10
N ALA A 151 4.83 -0.22 -24.36
CA ALA A 151 5.61 0.36 -25.48
C ALA A 151 5.69 1.88 -25.37
N ASP A 152 4.63 2.55 -24.85
CA ASP A 152 4.60 4.00 -24.66
C ASP A 152 5.42 4.45 -23.44
N LEU A 153 5.73 3.55 -22.50
CA LEU A 153 6.61 3.85 -21.38
C LEU A 153 8.08 4.00 -21.83
N THR A 154 8.53 3.18 -22.76
CA THR A 154 9.93 3.14 -23.23
C THR A 154 10.47 4.51 -23.67
N PRO A 155 9.78 5.30 -24.53
CA PRO A 155 10.28 6.63 -24.92
C PRO A 155 10.32 7.62 -23.76
N LEU A 156 9.47 7.48 -22.73
CA LEU A 156 9.51 8.34 -21.53
C LEU A 156 10.76 8.10 -20.69
N LEU A 157 11.38 6.92 -20.79
CA LEU A 157 12.57 6.50 -20.05
C LEU A 157 13.88 6.77 -20.80
N ALA A 158 13.83 7.11 -22.09
CA ALA A 158 14.96 7.02 -23.01
C ALA A 158 16.15 7.94 -22.70
N ASP A 159 15.94 9.06 -22.01
CA ASP A 159 17.00 10.03 -21.69
C ASP A 159 17.77 9.70 -20.38
N GLY A 160 17.36 8.65 -19.68
CA GLY A 160 18.00 8.20 -18.43
C GLY A 160 17.80 9.12 -17.22
N LYS A 161 16.87 10.07 -17.27
CA LYS A 161 16.57 10.98 -16.16
C LYS A 161 15.51 10.44 -15.21
N VAL A 162 14.69 9.46 -15.64
CA VAL A 162 13.60 8.95 -14.82
C VAL A 162 14.14 8.14 -13.65
N ARG A 163 13.75 8.51 -12.44
CA ARG A 163 14.12 7.85 -11.19
C ARG A 163 13.01 6.98 -10.62
N LEU A 164 11.76 7.22 -11.04
CA LEU A 164 10.61 6.53 -10.49
C LEU A 164 9.50 6.46 -11.54
N VAL A 165 8.83 5.29 -11.58
CA VAL A 165 7.58 5.05 -12.32
C VAL A 165 6.51 4.64 -11.33
N ALA A 166 5.42 5.43 -11.23
CA ALA A 166 4.26 5.15 -10.39
C ALA A 166 3.06 4.79 -11.27
N PHE A 167 2.40 3.66 -10.96
CA PHE A 167 1.24 3.18 -11.72
C PHE A 167 0.37 2.24 -10.88
N PRO A 168 -0.93 2.03 -11.24
CA PRO A 168 -1.80 1.10 -10.53
C PRO A 168 -1.58 -0.35 -11.00
N HIS A 169 -1.71 -1.34 -10.10
CA HIS A 169 -1.79 -2.74 -10.51
C HIS A 169 -3.10 -3.02 -11.25
N VAL A 170 -4.21 -2.52 -10.69
CA VAL A 170 -5.54 -2.53 -11.32
C VAL A 170 -6.12 -1.13 -11.23
N SER A 171 -6.60 -0.60 -12.34
CA SER A 171 -7.26 0.70 -12.36
C SER A 171 -8.58 0.66 -11.59
N ASN A 172 -8.75 1.57 -10.65
CA ASN A 172 -10.00 1.75 -9.91
C ASN A 172 -11.13 2.35 -10.74
N ILE A 173 -10.84 2.90 -11.91
CA ILE A 173 -11.81 3.57 -12.80
C ILE A 173 -12.24 2.64 -13.92
N VAL A 174 -11.29 2.07 -14.68
CA VAL A 174 -11.60 1.28 -15.89
C VAL A 174 -11.46 -0.23 -15.67
N GLY A 175 -10.87 -0.67 -14.53
CA GLY A 175 -10.70 -2.08 -14.21
C GLY A 175 -9.59 -2.80 -14.97
N SER A 176 -8.83 -2.11 -15.82
CA SER A 176 -7.69 -2.69 -16.52
C SER A 176 -6.64 -3.20 -15.56
N VAL A 177 -6.09 -4.39 -15.85
CA VAL A 177 -5.05 -5.06 -15.07
C VAL A 177 -3.71 -4.88 -15.77
N ASN A 178 -2.76 -4.23 -15.12
CA ASN A 178 -1.44 -3.98 -15.67
C ASN A 178 -0.49 -5.16 -15.37
N ASP A 179 0.36 -5.53 -16.33
CA ASP A 179 1.44 -6.52 -16.13
C ASP A 179 2.58 -5.87 -15.33
N VAL A 180 2.41 -5.89 -14.00
CA VAL A 180 3.35 -5.26 -13.05
C VAL A 180 4.76 -5.80 -13.26
N ALA A 181 4.95 -7.10 -13.47
CA ALA A 181 6.27 -7.69 -13.61
C ALA A 181 6.97 -7.24 -14.92
N ALA A 182 6.24 -7.14 -16.02
CA ALA A 182 6.79 -6.64 -17.28
C ALA A 182 7.15 -5.16 -17.20
N ILE A 183 6.27 -4.32 -16.62
CA ILE A 183 6.49 -2.88 -16.43
C ILE A 183 7.68 -2.66 -15.51
N THR A 184 7.76 -3.37 -14.38
CA THR A 184 8.88 -3.31 -13.45
C THR A 184 10.21 -3.60 -14.15
N ARG A 185 10.26 -4.64 -14.98
CA ARG A 185 11.47 -5.00 -15.73
C ARG A 185 11.90 -3.88 -16.68
N ILE A 186 10.94 -3.24 -17.37
CA ILE A 186 11.23 -2.11 -18.28
C ILE A 186 11.79 -0.93 -17.48
N ALA A 187 11.16 -0.56 -16.38
CA ALA A 187 11.61 0.54 -15.52
C ALA A 187 13.00 0.28 -14.92
N HIS A 188 13.24 -0.93 -14.39
CA HIS A 188 14.54 -1.31 -13.82
C HIS A 188 15.68 -1.32 -14.86
N GLN A 189 15.40 -1.74 -16.11
CA GLN A 189 16.38 -1.66 -17.20
C GLN A 189 16.81 -0.22 -17.50
N ALA A 190 15.93 0.75 -17.27
CA ALA A 190 16.21 2.18 -17.40
C ALA A 190 16.79 2.81 -16.10
N GLY A 191 16.96 2.04 -15.03
CA GLY A 191 17.47 2.51 -13.73
C GLY A 191 16.41 3.20 -12.85
N ALA A 192 15.13 3.14 -13.20
CA ALA A 192 14.04 3.74 -12.45
C ALA A 192 13.46 2.77 -11.41
N MET A 193 13.12 3.29 -10.22
CA MET A 193 12.33 2.57 -9.21
C MET A 193 10.87 2.44 -9.64
N VAL A 194 10.17 1.48 -9.05
CA VAL A 194 8.74 1.23 -9.32
C VAL A 194 7.94 1.34 -8.03
N VAL A 195 6.87 2.14 -8.08
CA VAL A 195 5.86 2.29 -7.02
C VAL A 195 4.49 1.88 -7.58
N VAL A 196 3.85 0.90 -6.94
CA VAL A 196 2.59 0.34 -7.42
C VAL A 196 1.47 0.59 -6.43
N ASP A 197 0.36 1.16 -6.91
CA ASP A 197 -0.92 1.16 -6.18
C ASP A 197 -1.65 -0.17 -6.42
N GLY A 198 -1.71 -0.99 -5.37
CA GLY A 198 -2.39 -2.28 -5.36
C GLY A 198 -3.79 -2.25 -4.76
N VAL A 199 -4.32 -1.08 -4.43
CA VAL A 199 -5.59 -0.95 -3.68
C VAL A 199 -6.75 -1.67 -4.34
N ALA A 200 -6.90 -1.55 -5.66
CA ALA A 200 -7.96 -2.22 -6.39
C ALA A 200 -7.62 -3.70 -6.69
N ALA A 201 -6.34 -4.08 -6.68
CA ALA A 201 -5.91 -5.44 -7.01
C ALA A 201 -6.06 -6.41 -5.84
N VAL A 202 -5.64 -6.01 -4.62
CA VAL A 202 -5.51 -6.91 -3.46
C VAL A 202 -6.85 -7.48 -2.99
N ALA A 203 -7.96 -6.78 -3.25
CA ALA A 203 -9.31 -7.29 -2.98
C ALA A 203 -9.71 -8.51 -3.84
N HIS A 204 -9.00 -8.74 -4.96
CA HIS A 204 -9.32 -9.80 -5.92
C HIS A 204 -8.22 -10.86 -6.02
N THR A 205 -6.98 -10.52 -5.71
CA THR A 205 -5.83 -11.42 -5.78
C THR A 205 -4.78 -11.03 -4.74
N LEU A 206 -4.06 -12.04 -4.22
CA LEU A 206 -2.91 -11.80 -3.35
C LEU A 206 -1.64 -11.85 -4.21
N PRO A 207 -1.00 -10.71 -4.51
CA PRO A 207 0.22 -10.70 -5.31
C PRO A 207 1.41 -11.24 -4.51
N ASP A 208 2.26 -12.02 -5.16
CA ASP A 208 3.60 -12.35 -4.66
C ASP A 208 4.52 -11.16 -4.94
N LEU A 209 4.73 -10.29 -3.95
CA LEU A 209 5.49 -9.07 -4.12
C LEU A 209 6.98 -9.33 -4.39
N ALA A 210 7.52 -10.43 -3.89
CA ALA A 210 8.89 -10.84 -4.20
C ALA A 210 9.02 -11.22 -5.70
N ALA A 211 8.03 -11.93 -6.24
CA ALA A 211 8.02 -12.32 -7.67
C ALA A 211 7.77 -11.15 -8.61
N LEU A 212 6.98 -10.15 -8.19
CA LEU A 212 6.74 -8.93 -8.99
C LEU A 212 7.96 -8.02 -9.06
N ASP A 213 8.91 -8.17 -8.15
CA ASP A 213 10.17 -7.41 -8.09
C ASP A 213 9.98 -5.87 -8.01
N VAL A 214 8.83 -5.39 -7.50
CA VAL A 214 8.54 -3.96 -7.31
C VAL A 214 9.39 -3.38 -6.19
N ASP A 215 9.74 -2.08 -6.26
CA ASP A 215 10.47 -1.42 -5.19
C ASP A 215 9.57 -1.04 -4.02
N PHE A 216 8.32 -0.58 -4.32
CA PHE A 216 7.29 -0.26 -3.36
C PHE A 216 5.92 -0.69 -3.86
N TYR A 217 5.04 -1.11 -2.92
CA TYR A 217 3.67 -1.52 -3.20
C TYR A 217 2.76 -1.09 -2.06
N MET A 218 1.59 -0.54 -2.38
CA MET A 218 0.68 0.01 -1.37
C MET A 218 -0.75 -0.47 -1.56
N PHE A 219 -1.46 -0.70 -0.45
CA PHE A 219 -2.92 -0.89 -0.48
C PHE A 219 -3.57 -0.54 0.87
N SER A 220 -4.91 -0.41 0.86
CA SER A 220 -5.71 -0.09 2.04
C SER A 220 -6.45 -1.32 2.55
N PHE A 221 -6.30 -1.64 3.85
CA PHE A 221 -6.97 -2.78 4.48
C PHE A 221 -8.49 -2.66 4.50
N TYR A 222 -9.05 -1.44 4.59
CA TYR A 222 -10.50 -1.23 4.60
C TYR A 222 -11.20 -1.63 3.28
N LYS A 223 -10.44 -1.88 2.21
CA LYS A 223 -10.94 -2.49 0.96
C LYS A 223 -10.81 -4.01 0.94
N LEU A 224 -10.19 -4.58 1.99
CA LEU A 224 -9.97 -6.01 2.18
C LEU A 224 -10.49 -6.47 3.55
N TYR A 225 -11.68 -5.99 3.92
CA TYR A 225 -12.39 -6.32 5.16
C TYR A 225 -11.68 -5.89 6.46
N GLY A 226 -10.58 -5.16 6.39
CA GLY A 226 -9.82 -4.68 7.53
C GLY A 226 -10.24 -3.29 8.03
N PRO A 227 -9.56 -2.78 9.06
CA PRO A 227 -9.77 -1.43 9.58
C PRO A 227 -9.20 -0.35 8.64
N HIS A 228 -9.47 0.93 8.96
CA HIS A 228 -8.91 2.08 8.24
C HIS A 228 -7.41 2.25 8.50
N LEU A 229 -6.64 1.36 7.91
CA LEU A 229 -5.19 1.36 7.83
C LEU A 229 -4.76 1.01 6.40
N ALA A 230 -3.48 1.20 6.12
CA ALA A 230 -2.87 0.83 4.85
C ALA A 230 -1.51 0.17 5.05
N MET A 231 -1.19 -0.71 4.13
CA MET A 231 0.14 -1.29 3.98
C MET A 231 0.96 -0.46 2.98
N LEU A 232 2.22 -0.25 3.32
CA LEU A 232 3.29 0.09 2.38
C LEU A 232 4.36 -0.99 2.49
N TYR A 233 4.57 -1.72 1.41
CA TYR A 233 5.74 -2.57 1.20
C TYR A 233 6.86 -1.76 0.57
N GLY A 234 8.09 -2.01 0.98
CA GLY A 234 9.28 -1.53 0.28
C GLY A 234 10.39 -2.56 0.39
N LYS A 235 11.12 -2.80 -0.71
CA LYS A 235 12.34 -3.63 -0.64
C LYS A 235 13.24 -3.11 0.46
N LYS A 236 13.79 -3.99 1.29
CA LYS A 236 14.64 -3.63 2.43
C LYS A 236 15.72 -2.60 2.08
N ALA A 237 16.44 -2.83 0.96
CA ALA A 237 17.48 -1.91 0.51
C ALA A 237 16.94 -0.51 0.12
N ARG A 238 15.67 -0.42 -0.32
CA ARG A 238 15.03 0.86 -0.64
C ARG A 238 14.59 1.57 0.62
N ILE A 239 14.00 0.85 1.57
CA ILE A 239 13.61 1.40 2.89
C ILE A 239 14.84 1.94 3.62
N ASP A 240 15.97 1.23 3.59
CA ASP A 240 17.19 1.67 4.27
C ASP A 240 17.83 2.92 3.63
N ALA A 241 17.48 3.23 2.38
CA ALA A 241 18.03 4.36 1.62
C ALA A 241 17.16 5.62 1.64
N VAL A 242 15.94 5.57 2.19
CA VAL A 242 15.05 6.75 2.22
C VAL A 242 15.43 7.73 3.32
N ALA A 243 15.06 9.00 3.14
CA ALA A 243 15.19 9.99 4.20
C ALA A 243 14.14 9.76 5.30
N ASN A 244 14.56 9.85 6.54
CA ASN A 244 13.69 9.68 7.70
C ASN A 244 12.56 10.72 7.72
N GLN A 245 11.32 10.26 7.82
CA GLN A 245 10.11 11.09 7.93
C GLN A 245 9.52 11.04 9.36
N ASN A 246 10.10 10.25 10.25
CA ASN A 246 9.70 10.10 11.65
C ASN A 246 10.60 10.95 12.56
N HIS A 247 10.46 10.83 13.87
CA HIS A 247 11.32 11.48 14.85
C HIS A 247 12.80 11.12 14.63
N PHE A 248 13.71 12.03 14.95
CA PHE A 248 15.16 11.83 14.74
C PHE A 248 15.72 10.58 15.40
N PHE A 249 15.14 10.12 16.52
CA PHE A 249 15.59 8.89 17.17
C PHE A 249 15.23 7.60 16.41
N HIS A 250 14.45 7.70 15.33
CA HIS A 250 14.19 6.62 14.38
C HIS A 250 15.11 6.64 13.14
N ASP A 251 16.07 7.56 13.09
CA ASP A 251 17.01 7.62 12.00
C ASP A 251 17.82 6.32 11.88
N GLY A 252 17.90 5.77 10.67
CA GLY A 252 18.50 4.45 10.42
C GLY A 252 17.69 3.25 10.92
N ASN A 253 16.45 3.43 11.39
CA ASN A 253 15.60 2.37 11.94
C ASN A 253 14.60 1.79 10.92
N GLY A 254 15.05 1.54 9.68
CA GLY A 254 14.30 0.83 8.64
C GLY A 254 12.89 1.36 8.43
N ALA A 255 11.89 0.46 8.46
CA ALA A 255 10.48 0.77 8.21
C ALA A 255 9.90 1.85 9.15
N ALA A 256 10.43 2.02 10.36
CA ALA A 256 9.97 3.06 11.28
C ALA A 256 10.22 4.48 10.75
N MET A 257 11.20 4.68 9.87
CA MET A 257 11.45 5.97 9.23
C MET A 257 10.29 6.45 8.35
N LEU A 258 9.46 5.55 7.86
CA LEU A 258 8.31 5.83 7.00
C LEU A 258 6.96 5.86 7.75
N ASN A 259 6.98 5.82 9.08
CA ASN A 259 5.77 5.82 9.90
C ASN A 259 5.74 6.99 10.90
N PRO A 260 5.58 8.25 10.45
CA PRO A 260 5.58 9.41 11.31
C PRO A 260 4.43 9.37 12.32
N GLY A 261 4.76 9.57 13.60
CA GLY A 261 3.77 9.64 14.69
C GLY A 261 3.27 8.30 15.21
N GLY A 262 3.72 7.19 14.64
CA GLY A 262 3.33 5.85 15.09
C GLY A 262 2.03 5.32 14.49
N THR A 263 1.74 4.07 14.74
CA THR A 263 0.59 3.32 14.21
C THR A 263 -0.58 3.35 15.21
N ASN A 264 -1.81 3.29 14.70
CA ASN A 264 -2.98 2.97 15.52
C ASN A 264 -2.87 1.49 15.95
N TYR A 265 -2.54 1.26 17.22
CA TYR A 265 -2.16 -0.06 17.73
C TYR A 265 -3.31 -1.06 17.72
N GLU A 266 -4.52 -0.64 18.14
CA GLU A 266 -5.70 -1.49 18.18
C GLU A 266 -6.10 -1.96 16.78
N SER A 267 -5.98 -1.10 15.78
CA SER A 267 -6.26 -1.47 14.39
C SER A 267 -5.14 -2.31 13.76
N ALA A 268 -3.87 -2.06 14.14
CA ALA A 268 -2.73 -2.81 13.62
C ALA A 268 -2.62 -4.21 14.24
N GLY A 269 -3.24 -4.45 15.38
CA GLY A 269 -3.28 -5.74 16.05
C GLY A 269 -4.52 -6.57 15.75
N ALA A 270 -5.43 -6.06 14.91
CA ALA A 270 -6.67 -6.71 14.49
C ALA A 270 -6.51 -7.45 13.18
#